data_ed67cad13891cff0e9e8e5cc239dcdb8
#
_entry.id   ed67cad13891cff0e9e8e5cc239dcdb8
#
_cell.length_a   1.000
_cell.length_b   1.000
_cell.length_c   1.000
_cell.angle_alpha   90.00
_cell.angle_beta   90.00
_cell.angle_gamma   90.00
#
_symmetry.space_group_name_H-M   'P 1'
#
loop_
_entity.id
_entity.type
_entity.pdbx_description
1 polymer ?
#
loop_
_entity_poly.entity_id
_entity_poly.type
_entity_poly.pdbx_seq_one_letter_code
_entity_poly.pdbx_strand_id
1 'polypeptide(L)'
;MNTKFKFVLVIIIFAGGWIMGSNNNVAPVITSSMGGASYSGGFQSDVSVSAVPQRTTKGAVIVVNPGDSIQAAVELAQPGDTIQVMPGTYSETVYIDKDDIHLLGVIQEGARATMDGLGKLNDAILYSGNNVVIENFRITQYKGNGIMGQAGNNFEIRNNVIVDTGIYGIFPQLGTNGLVEHNVVSGIEDAAIYIGMSDNIHVAYNEVFDSVAGIEIENSRHAVVEHNNAHNNTGGILAFVTPGLPIKTTEDVIIRNNFVLNNNTPNFGAPGSIVSGIPAGTGILVMAADDVIIEGNIISGNKTAGIIVNDHSFATTLTMDEESDPNSDRTMILDNVMLNNGYDTIPEVKAVALTELHTGLVDIVHVGSSNGSCIINRHRYRTIGIGGYAECDFTSTDSTESYLLAGGAEPRVIHSSERGEIAYMGVCTGCHSYRGRLIGPSVEIIQAMYAGNPEGLVEYINAPVKKRDNFPPMPAQNYLDAETQMAVATYMLALEK
;
A
#
# COMPACT_ATOMS: atom_id res chain seq x y z
N MET A 1 29.49 7.02 -41.17
CA MET A 1 28.26 6.47 -41.75
C MET A 1 27.45 5.90 -40.61
N ASN A 2 26.52 6.73 -40.11
CA ASN A 2 25.71 6.39 -38.92
C ASN A 2 24.40 5.77 -39.40
N THR A 3 24.18 4.53 -39.11
CA THR A 3 22.92 3.84 -39.40
C THR A 3 22.14 3.73 -38.08
N LYS A 4 21.19 4.66 -37.87
CA LYS A 4 20.20 4.56 -36.77
C LYS A 4 19.16 3.53 -37.19
N PHE A 5 19.11 2.41 -36.48
CA PHE A 5 17.98 1.49 -36.53
C PHE A 5 16.82 2.08 -35.71
N LYS A 6 15.75 2.45 -36.39
CA LYS A 6 14.45 2.72 -35.75
C LYS A 6 13.70 1.40 -35.66
N PHE A 7 13.46 0.93 -34.44
CA PHE A 7 12.50 -0.11 -34.18
C PHE A 7 11.07 0.44 -34.29
N VAL A 8 10.32 -0.12 -35.23
CA VAL A 8 8.87 0.14 -35.33
C VAL A 8 8.17 -0.93 -34.50
N LEU A 9 7.57 -0.54 -33.39
CA LEU A 9 6.72 -1.41 -32.59
C LEU A 9 5.33 -1.49 -33.26
N VAL A 10 4.96 -2.66 -33.74
CA VAL A 10 3.62 -2.92 -34.25
C VAL A 10 2.68 -3.25 -33.13
N ILE A 11 1.75 -2.34 -32.84
CA ILE A 11 0.67 -2.55 -31.88
C ILE A 11 -0.43 -3.35 -32.59
N ILE A 12 -0.66 -4.58 -32.16
CA ILE A 12 -1.82 -5.38 -32.58
C ILE A 12 -2.90 -5.22 -31.51
N ILE A 13 -3.95 -4.47 -31.86
CA ILE A 13 -5.16 -4.36 -31.04
C ILE A 13 -6.03 -5.58 -31.38
N PHE A 14 -6.23 -6.47 -30.42
CA PHE A 14 -7.26 -7.51 -30.51
C PHE A 14 -8.53 -7.04 -29.82
N ALA A 15 -9.53 -6.75 -30.63
CA ALA A 15 -10.91 -6.69 -30.20
C ALA A 15 -11.46 -8.13 -30.21
N GLY A 16 -11.61 -8.75 -29.04
CA GLY A 16 -12.18 -10.08 -28.87
C GLY A 16 -13.55 -10.01 -28.23
N GLY A 17 -14.56 -10.45 -29.00
CA GLY A 17 -15.97 -10.45 -28.63
C GLY A 17 -16.31 -11.47 -27.53
N TRP A 18 -17.34 -11.14 -26.82
CA TRP A 18 -18.03 -11.94 -25.81
C TRP A 18 -18.67 -13.19 -26.43
N ILE A 19 -18.40 -14.35 -25.85
CA ILE A 19 -19.28 -15.53 -25.97
C ILE A 19 -19.60 -16.00 -24.55
N MET A 20 -20.88 -15.90 -24.20
CA MET A 20 -21.46 -16.50 -23.02
C MET A 20 -21.48 -18.04 -23.15
N GLY A 21 -20.95 -18.73 -22.18
CA GLY A 21 -21.07 -20.18 -22.03
C GLY A 21 -21.21 -20.54 -20.55
N SER A 22 -22.45 -20.78 -20.14
CA SER A 22 -22.76 -21.35 -18.83
C SER A 22 -22.38 -22.83 -18.80
N ASN A 23 -21.54 -23.24 -17.85
CA ASN A 23 -21.49 -24.64 -17.43
C ASN A 23 -21.23 -24.73 -15.91
N ASN A 24 -22.28 -25.14 -15.21
CA ASN A 24 -22.22 -25.60 -13.84
C ASN A 24 -21.47 -26.94 -13.76
N ASN A 25 -20.31 -26.96 -13.09
CA ASN A 25 -19.77 -28.19 -12.53
C ASN A 25 -19.22 -27.89 -11.15
N VAL A 26 -19.98 -28.32 -10.15
CA VAL A 26 -19.60 -28.37 -8.73
C VAL A 26 -18.59 -29.49 -8.56
N ALA A 27 -17.36 -29.16 -8.19
CA ALA A 27 -16.36 -30.14 -7.75
C ALA A 27 -16.52 -30.44 -6.25
N PRO A 28 -16.26 -31.66 -5.79
CA PRO A 28 -16.53 -32.07 -4.42
C PRO A 28 -15.49 -31.47 -3.44
N VAL A 29 -16.01 -30.98 -2.32
CA VAL A 29 -15.23 -30.52 -1.17
C VAL A 29 -14.53 -31.73 -0.54
N ILE A 30 -13.20 -31.75 -0.58
CA ILE A 30 -12.39 -32.70 0.19
C ILE A 30 -12.06 -32.03 1.53
N THR A 31 -12.77 -32.46 2.59
CA THR A 31 -12.40 -32.14 3.97
C THR A 31 -11.27 -33.04 4.41
N SER A 32 -10.03 -32.53 4.43
CA SER A 32 -8.93 -33.18 5.15
C SER A 32 -8.83 -32.63 6.56
N SER A 33 -9.23 -33.45 7.55
CA SER A 33 -8.94 -33.20 8.96
C SER A 33 -7.44 -33.38 9.19
N MET A 34 -6.69 -32.32 9.36
CA MET A 34 -5.34 -32.40 9.91
C MET A 34 -5.40 -32.25 11.42
N GLY A 35 -4.92 -33.28 12.11
CA GLY A 35 -4.82 -33.35 13.56
C GLY A 35 -3.88 -32.26 14.08
N GLY A 36 -4.31 -31.56 15.11
CA GLY A 36 -3.54 -30.53 15.78
C GLY A 36 -2.31 -31.12 16.45
N ALA A 37 -1.13 -30.72 15.99
CA ALA A 37 0.09 -30.77 16.75
C ALA A 37 0.23 -29.43 17.48
N SER A 38 0.03 -29.45 18.82
CA SER A 38 0.34 -28.31 19.67
C SER A 38 1.84 -28.13 19.75
N TYR A 39 2.37 -27.15 19.07
CA TYR A 39 3.75 -26.70 19.21
C TYR A 39 3.80 -25.65 20.33
N SER A 40 4.17 -26.08 21.54
CA SER A 40 4.55 -25.19 22.64
C SER A 40 6.04 -24.89 22.54
N GLY A 41 6.44 -24.10 21.56
CA GLY A 41 7.76 -23.51 21.45
C GLY A 41 7.61 -22.01 21.65
N GLY A 42 7.83 -21.53 22.88
CA GLY A 42 7.90 -20.10 23.14
C GLY A 42 9.13 -19.53 22.41
N PHE A 43 8.91 -18.81 21.33
CA PHE A 43 9.88 -17.83 20.86
C PHE A 43 9.79 -16.63 21.82
N GLN A 44 10.69 -16.55 22.77
CA GLN A 44 11.01 -15.28 23.41
C GLN A 44 11.80 -14.47 22.37
N SER A 45 11.12 -13.63 21.64
CA SER A 45 11.78 -12.55 20.92
C SER A 45 12.06 -11.41 21.91
N ASP A 46 13.18 -11.45 22.57
CA ASP A 46 13.71 -10.31 23.32
C ASP A 46 14.37 -9.31 22.35
N VAL A 47 13.66 -8.94 21.30
CA VAL A 47 14.00 -7.77 20.47
C VAL A 47 12.82 -6.85 20.51
N SER A 48 12.73 -6.07 21.58
CA SER A 48 11.86 -4.92 21.60
C SER A 48 12.51 -3.82 20.76
N VAL A 49 12.12 -3.72 19.48
CA VAL A 49 12.37 -2.53 18.69
C VAL A 49 11.39 -1.45 19.19
N SER A 50 11.65 -0.91 20.38
CA SER A 50 10.93 0.26 20.88
C SER A 50 11.60 1.52 20.34
N ALA A 51 11.36 1.83 19.08
CA ALA A 51 11.86 3.06 18.46
C ALA A 51 10.78 4.18 18.43
N VAL A 52 9.55 3.87 18.82
CA VAL A 52 8.51 4.90 18.95
C VAL A 52 8.54 5.50 20.35
N PRO A 53 8.46 6.83 20.51
CA PRO A 53 8.51 7.46 21.84
C PRO A 53 7.44 6.90 22.75
N GLN A 54 7.87 6.37 23.91
CA GLN A 54 6.90 5.91 24.90
C GLN A 54 6.08 7.11 25.43
N ARG A 55 4.77 6.93 25.48
CA ARG A 55 3.84 7.90 26.07
C ARG A 55 4.33 8.34 27.45
N THR A 56 4.57 9.63 27.61
CA THR A 56 5.09 10.20 28.86
C THR A 56 4.01 10.49 29.88
N THR A 57 2.72 10.53 29.45
CA THR A 57 1.57 10.80 30.30
C THR A 57 0.63 9.60 30.32
N LYS A 58 0.27 9.14 31.53
CA LYS A 58 -0.76 8.11 31.72
C LYS A 58 -2.12 8.81 31.74
N GLY A 59 -2.84 8.74 30.62
CA GLY A 59 -4.20 9.27 30.49
C GLY A 59 -5.25 8.38 31.18
N ALA A 60 -6.49 8.81 31.09
CA ALA A 60 -7.65 8.03 31.51
C ALA A 60 -7.89 6.82 30.58
N VAL A 61 -8.63 5.85 31.10
CA VAL A 61 -9.15 4.74 30.29
C VAL A 61 -10.65 4.94 30.12
N ILE A 62 -11.09 5.07 28.86
CA ILE A 62 -12.50 5.17 28.49
C ILE A 62 -12.91 3.80 27.95
N VAL A 63 -13.85 3.14 28.60
CA VAL A 63 -14.32 1.81 28.21
C VAL A 63 -15.55 1.94 27.32
N VAL A 64 -15.51 1.30 26.17
CA VAL A 64 -16.63 1.21 25.20
C VAL A 64 -17.15 -0.22 25.19
N ASN A 65 -18.40 -0.41 25.60
CA ASN A 65 -19.05 -1.72 25.59
C ASN A 65 -19.87 -1.93 24.30
N PRO A 66 -20.26 -3.17 23.97
CA PRO A 66 -21.16 -3.43 22.85
C PRO A 66 -22.45 -2.62 22.95
N GLY A 67 -22.75 -1.85 21.92
CA GLY A 67 -23.90 -0.91 21.88
C GLY A 67 -23.55 0.55 22.19
N ASP A 68 -22.37 0.82 22.75
CA ASP A 68 -21.83 2.18 22.86
C ASP A 68 -21.15 2.59 21.54
N SER A 69 -20.93 3.89 21.32
CA SER A 69 -20.21 4.43 20.17
C SER A 69 -18.74 4.65 20.49
N ILE A 70 -17.84 4.11 19.63
CA ILE A 70 -16.41 4.36 19.71
C ILE A 70 -16.12 5.83 19.37
N GLN A 71 -16.79 6.39 18.36
CA GLN A 71 -16.62 7.80 17.98
C GLN A 71 -16.98 8.75 19.14
N ALA A 72 -18.06 8.47 19.85
CA ALA A 72 -18.41 9.28 21.02
C ALA A 72 -17.35 9.21 22.14
N ALA A 73 -16.68 8.07 22.30
CA ALA A 73 -15.57 7.93 23.24
C ALA A 73 -14.33 8.73 22.76
N VAL A 74 -14.05 8.72 21.45
CA VAL A 74 -12.98 9.54 20.84
C VAL A 74 -13.24 11.03 21.06
N GLU A 75 -14.49 11.49 20.92
CA GLU A 75 -14.87 12.89 21.15
C GLU A 75 -14.65 13.33 22.61
N LEU A 76 -14.87 12.43 23.57
CA LEU A 76 -14.64 12.68 25.00
C LEU A 76 -13.17 12.61 25.41
N ALA A 77 -12.36 11.84 24.69
CA ALA A 77 -10.97 11.58 25.03
C ALA A 77 -10.11 12.85 24.98
N GLN A 78 -9.10 12.90 25.83
CA GLN A 78 -8.06 13.91 25.84
C GLN A 78 -6.73 13.30 25.40
N PRO A 79 -5.77 14.09 24.91
CA PRO A 79 -4.44 13.61 24.60
C PRO A 79 -3.84 12.79 25.75
N GLY A 80 -3.36 11.60 25.44
CA GLY A 80 -2.85 10.64 26.42
C GLY A 80 -3.83 9.53 26.82
N ASP A 81 -5.11 9.63 26.49
CA ASP A 81 -6.13 8.66 26.88
C ASP A 81 -6.07 7.36 26.08
N THR A 82 -6.54 6.29 26.72
CA THR A 82 -6.77 4.99 26.07
C THR A 82 -8.26 4.75 25.93
N ILE A 83 -8.71 4.49 24.71
CA ILE A 83 -10.07 4.08 24.41
C ILE A 83 -10.07 2.55 24.32
N GLN A 84 -10.64 1.90 25.31
CA GLN A 84 -10.64 0.45 25.44
C GLN A 84 -11.96 -0.12 24.95
N VAL A 85 -11.94 -0.72 23.75
CA VAL A 85 -13.14 -1.23 23.08
C VAL A 85 -13.32 -2.71 23.40
N MET A 86 -14.39 -3.05 24.07
CA MET A 86 -14.70 -4.43 24.47
C MET A 86 -15.13 -5.28 23.27
N PRO A 87 -14.94 -6.62 23.33
CA PRO A 87 -15.39 -7.51 22.26
C PRO A 87 -16.87 -7.33 21.93
N GLY A 88 -17.18 -7.13 20.67
CA GLY A 88 -18.52 -6.85 20.15
C GLY A 88 -18.47 -6.42 18.70
N THR A 89 -19.61 -6.15 18.09
CA THR A 89 -19.69 -5.61 16.71
C THR A 89 -20.12 -4.15 16.74
N TYR A 90 -19.36 -3.32 16.07
CA TYR A 90 -19.52 -1.88 15.96
C TYR A 90 -19.63 -1.51 14.48
N SER A 91 -20.69 -0.78 14.10
CA SER A 91 -20.94 -0.41 12.71
C SER A 91 -20.96 1.12 12.57
N GLU A 92 -19.77 1.70 12.63
CA GLU A 92 -19.54 3.15 12.57
C GLU A 92 -18.20 3.45 11.89
N THR A 93 -17.98 4.71 11.52
CA THR A 93 -16.67 5.24 11.16
C THR A 93 -16.11 6.01 12.36
N VAL A 94 -14.85 5.77 12.67
CA VAL A 94 -14.15 6.43 13.78
C VAL A 94 -13.09 7.37 13.23
N TYR A 95 -13.09 8.62 13.66
CA TYR A 95 -12.09 9.62 13.29
C TYR A 95 -11.35 10.15 14.52
N ILE A 96 -10.03 9.90 14.57
CA ILE A 96 -9.14 10.30 15.65
C ILE A 96 -8.34 11.53 15.21
N ASP A 97 -8.79 12.74 15.59
CA ASP A 97 -8.15 14.01 15.29
C ASP A 97 -7.24 14.53 16.41
N LYS A 98 -7.16 13.80 17.52
CA LYS A 98 -6.41 14.18 18.73
C LYS A 98 -5.10 13.41 18.80
N ASP A 99 -4.09 14.08 19.33
CA ASP A 99 -2.78 13.49 19.58
C ASP A 99 -2.80 12.51 20.76
N ASP A 100 -1.81 11.62 20.80
CA ASP A 100 -1.56 10.69 21.91
C ASP A 100 -2.74 9.75 22.24
N ILE A 101 -3.60 9.42 21.30
CA ILE A 101 -4.72 8.50 21.50
C ILE A 101 -4.30 7.05 21.28
N HIS A 102 -4.63 6.19 22.24
CA HIS A 102 -4.51 4.75 22.09
C HIS A 102 -5.90 4.12 21.92
N LEU A 103 -6.24 3.71 20.70
CA LEU A 103 -7.44 2.96 20.39
C LEU A 103 -7.12 1.46 20.50
N LEU A 104 -7.59 0.84 21.59
CA LEU A 104 -7.28 -0.54 21.98
C LEU A 104 -8.49 -1.45 21.89
N GLY A 105 -8.50 -2.39 20.97
CA GLY A 105 -9.43 -3.53 20.97
C GLY A 105 -9.08 -4.54 22.06
N VAL A 106 -9.99 -4.82 22.95
CA VAL A 106 -9.80 -5.87 23.97
C VAL A 106 -9.94 -7.25 23.32
N ILE A 107 -9.02 -8.15 23.64
CA ILE A 107 -9.14 -9.57 23.30
C ILE A 107 -9.53 -10.33 24.55
N GLN A 108 -10.73 -10.96 24.51
CA GLN A 108 -11.21 -11.75 25.61
C GLN A 108 -11.71 -13.11 25.11
N GLU A 109 -11.13 -14.18 25.63
CA GLU A 109 -11.47 -15.56 25.22
C GLU A 109 -11.40 -15.77 23.68
N GLY A 110 -10.47 -15.08 23.01
CA GLY A 110 -10.29 -15.09 21.56
C GLY A 110 -11.24 -14.19 20.77
N ALA A 111 -12.25 -13.58 21.40
CA ALA A 111 -13.11 -12.60 20.77
C ALA A 111 -12.43 -11.21 20.72
N ARG A 112 -12.66 -10.48 19.63
CA ARG A 112 -12.11 -9.13 19.39
C ARG A 112 -13.24 -8.12 19.20
N ALA A 113 -12.93 -6.84 19.43
CA ALA A 113 -13.75 -5.75 18.92
C ALA A 113 -13.77 -5.82 17.39
N THR A 114 -14.95 -5.95 16.80
CA THR A 114 -15.14 -6.08 15.35
C THR A 114 -15.83 -4.84 14.82
N MET A 115 -15.15 -4.12 13.93
CA MET A 115 -15.75 -3.04 13.14
C MET A 115 -16.28 -3.63 11.84
N ASP A 116 -17.58 -3.50 11.60
CA ASP A 116 -18.27 -4.06 10.43
C ASP A 116 -18.97 -2.94 9.66
N GLY A 117 -18.49 -2.67 8.46
CA GLY A 117 -19.05 -1.66 7.57
C GLY A 117 -20.36 -2.07 6.90
N LEU A 118 -20.80 -3.33 7.07
CA LEU A 118 -22.04 -3.90 6.50
C LEU A 118 -22.12 -3.76 4.97
N GLY A 119 -21.00 -3.58 4.27
CA GLY A 119 -20.97 -3.25 2.84
C GLY A 119 -21.57 -1.87 2.51
N LYS A 120 -21.69 -0.97 3.47
CA LYS A 120 -22.34 0.34 3.33
C LYS A 120 -21.44 1.50 3.71
N LEU A 121 -20.74 1.39 4.84
CA LEU A 121 -19.83 2.41 5.34
C LEU A 121 -18.56 2.45 4.49
N ASN A 122 -17.92 3.61 4.46
CA ASN A 122 -16.75 3.84 3.64
C ASN A 122 -15.48 3.39 4.34
N ASP A 123 -15.06 4.10 5.37
CA ASP A 123 -13.83 3.83 6.10
C ASP A 123 -14.14 3.42 7.54
N ALA A 124 -13.32 2.54 8.12
CA ALA A 124 -13.54 2.11 9.50
C ALA A 124 -12.89 3.06 10.48
N ILE A 125 -11.57 3.23 10.41
CA ILE A 125 -10.81 4.09 11.31
C ILE A 125 -10.00 5.06 10.48
N LEU A 126 -10.13 6.35 10.81
CA LEU A 126 -9.33 7.43 10.25
C LEU A 126 -8.58 8.11 11.39
N TYR A 127 -7.36 8.56 11.15
CA TYR A 127 -6.63 9.37 12.11
C TYR A 127 -5.83 10.48 11.43
N SER A 128 -5.73 11.62 12.11
CA SER A 128 -4.83 12.72 11.77
C SER A 128 -4.01 13.19 12.99
N GLY A 129 -4.35 12.69 14.16
CA GLY A 129 -3.57 12.95 15.37
C GLY A 129 -2.17 12.34 15.31
N ASN A 130 -1.24 12.93 16.03
CA ASN A 130 0.10 12.41 16.23
C ASN A 130 0.14 11.38 17.37
N ASN A 131 1.13 10.48 17.35
CA ASN A 131 1.32 9.45 18.39
C ASN A 131 0.08 8.55 18.58
N VAL A 132 -0.66 8.28 17.51
CA VAL A 132 -1.86 7.43 17.57
C VAL A 132 -1.45 5.96 17.50
N VAL A 133 -2.00 5.15 18.42
CA VAL A 133 -1.84 3.70 18.41
C VAL A 133 -3.19 3.04 18.15
N ILE A 134 -3.26 2.14 17.16
CA ILE A 134 -4.47 1.38 16.80
C ILE A 134 -4.14 -0.10 16.82
N GLU A 135 -4.74 -0.84 17.75
CA GLU A 135 -4.39 -2.25 17.87
C GLU A 135 -5.56 -3.18 18.25
N ASN A 136 -5.41 -4.46 17.85
CA ASN A 136 -6.24 -5.59 18.24
C ASN A 136 -7.67 -5.63 17.66
N PHE A 137 -7.99 -4.82 16.66
CA PHE A 137 -9.30 -4.84 16.01
C PHE A 137 -9.42 -5.95 14.97
N ARG A 138 -10.67 -6.39 14.76
CA ARG A 138 -11.10 -7.00 13.51
C ARG A 138 -11.89 -5.96 12.72
N ILE A 139 -11.54 -5.76 11.43
CA ILE A 139 -12.20 -4.79 10.55
C ILE A 139 -12.66 -5.51 9.30
N THR A 140 -13.91 -5.28 8.88
CA THR A 140 -14.45 -5.98 7.71
C THR A 140 -15.58 -5.22 7.02
N GLN A 141 -15.81 -5.51 5.73
CA GLN A 141 -16.96 -5.04 4.95
C GLN A 141 -17.10 -3.51 4.83
N TYR A 142 -15.99 -2.77 4.88
CA TYR A 142 -15.96 -1.35 4.52
C TYR A 142 -15.69 -1.19 3.02
N LYS A 143 -16.28 -0.18 2.37
CA LYS A 143 -16.13 0.06 0.93
C LYS A 143 -14.83 0.73 0.53
N GLY A 144 -14.27 1.51 1.44
CA GLY A 144 -13.00 2.22 1.27
C GLY A 144 -11.90 1.51 2.04
N ASN A 145 -11.51 2.08 3.17
CA ASN A 145 -10.32 1.68 3.88
C ASN A 145 -10.62 1.02 5.24
N GLY A 146 -9.72 0.13 5.66
CA GLY A 146 -9.74 -0.39 7.03
C GLY A 146 -9.21 0.67 8.00
N ILE A 147 -7.93 1.01 7.92
CA ILE A 147 -7.29 2.05 8.75
C ILE A 147 -6.59 3.03 7.82
N MET A 148 -6.95 4.31 7.89
CA MET A 148 -6.39 5.36 7.05
C MET A 148 -5.77 6.45 7.92
N GLY A 149 -4.49 6.77 7.68
CA GLY A 149 -3.78 7.91 8.27
C GLY A 149 -3.83 9.14 7.38
N GLN A 150 -4.01 10.29 7.97
CA GLN A 150 -4.01 11.59 7.30
C GLN A 150 -2.95 12.50 7.93
N ALA A 151 -1.70 12.27 7.59
CA ALA A 151 -0.58 13.10 8.00
C ALA A 151 -0.22 13.09 9.51
N GLY A 152 -0.73 12.14 10.28
CA GLY A 152 -0.33 11.97 11.69
C GLY A 152 1.07 11.36 11.78
N ASN A 153 1.93 11.93 12.63
CA ASN A 153 3.28 11.42 12.86
C ASN A 153 3.32 10.45 14.06
N ASN A 154 4.36 9.61 14.11
CA ASN A 154 4.60 8.66 15.21
C ASN A 154 3.43 7.68 15.43
N PHE A 155 2.89 7.13 14.37
CA PHE A 155 1.77 6.21 14.45
C PHE A 155 2.22 4.75 14.62
N GLU A 156 1.41 3.96 15.33
CA GLU A 156 1.56 2.51 15.43
C GLU A 156 0.25 1.81 15.06
N ILE A 157 0.30 0.92 14.07
CA ILE A 157 -0.83 0.09 13.64
C ILE A 157 -0.44 -1.37 13.77
N ARG A 158 -1.00 -2.07 14.77
CA ARG A 158 -0.51 -3.41 15.08
C ARG A 158 -1.58 -4.40 15.54
N ASN A 159 -1.31 -5.70 15.32
CA ASN A 159 -2.16 -6.80 15.74
C ASN A 159 -3.61 -6.73 15.25
N ASN A 160 -3.89 -6.03 14.14
CA ASN A 160 -5.22 -5.96 13.57
C ASN A 160 -5.46 -7.09 12.57
N VAL A 161 -6.71 -7.48 12.40
CA VAL A 161 -7.18 -8.43 11.39
C VAL A 161 -8.15 -7.69 10.47
N ILE A 162 -7.74 -7.43 9.23
CA ILE A 162 -8.53 -6.66 8.26
C ILE A 162 -8.87 -7.55 7.08
N VAL A 163 -10.16 -7.68 6.78
CA VAL A 163 -10.65 -8.61 5.75
C VAL A 163 -11.75 -7.95 4.93
N ASP A 164 -11.62 -8.03 3.60
CA ASP A 164 -12.64 -7.56 2.66
C ASP A 164 -12.99 -6.06 2.87
N THR A 165 -12.00 -5.19 2.88
CA THR A 165 -12.18 -3.75 2.69
C THR A 165 -11.94 -3.38 1.23
N GLY A 166 -12.63 -2.35 0.73
CA GLY A 166 -12.75 -2.15 -0.72
C GLY A 166 -11.49 -1.64 -1.40
N ILE A 167 -10.75 -0.69 -0.80
CA ILE A 167 -9.61 -0.06 -1.49
C ILE A 167 -8.30 -0.44 -0.80
N TYR A 168 -8.10 -0.02 0.45
CA TYR A 168 -6.91 -0.34 1.22
C TYR A 168 -7.24 -0.99 2.57
N GLY A 169 -6.40 -1.93 2.99
CA GLY A 169 -6.49 -2.47 4.34
C GLY A 169 -5.94 -1.49 5.36
N ILE A 170 -4.64 -1.17 5.27
CA ILE A 170 -3.94 -0.19 6.11
C ILE A 170 -3.30 0.84 5.18
N PHE A 171 -3.60 2.12 5.40
CA PHE A 171 -3.25 3.21 4.51
C PHE A 171 -2.79 4.47 5.25
N PRO A 172 -1.59 4.51 5.86
CA PRO A 172 -1.00 5.75 6.33
C PRO A 172 -0.50 6.61 5.15
N GLN A 173 -0.89 7.87 5.15
CA GLN A 173 -0.44 8.89 4.19
C GLN A 173 0.23 10.06 4.88
N LEU A 174 1.27 10.62 4.25
CA LEU A 174 1.93 11.86 4.65
C LEU A 174 2.42 11.85 6.11
N GLY A 175 2.57 10.67 6.70
CA GLY A 175 3.05 10.50 8.06
C GLY A 175 4.57 10.32 8.10
N THR A 176 5.16 10.70 9.21
CA THR A 176 6.57 10.47 9.50
C THR A 176 6.72 9.65 10.77
N ASN A 177 7.63 8.69 10.75
CA ASN A 177 7.93 7.81 11.88
C ASN A 177 6.76 6.90 12.24
N GLY A 178 6.52 5.91 11.38
CA GLY A 178 5.37 5.00 11.50
C GLY A 178 5.75 3.53 11.59
N LEU A 179 5.06 2.79 12.46
CA LEU A 179 5.21 1.35 12.64
C LEU A 179 3.92 0.63 12.25
N VAL A 180 4.03 -0.33 11.31
CA VAL A 180 2.94 -1.21 10.89
C VAL A 180 3.38 -2.65 11.07
N GLU A 181 2.89 -3.31 12.12
CA GLU A 181 3.40 -4.63 12.47
C GLU A 181 2.33 -5.62 12.95
N HIS A 182 2.62 -6.92 12.76
CA HIS A 182 1.79 -8.02 13.26
C HIS A 182 0.32 -7.96 12.81
N ASN A 183 0.02 -7.32 11.67
CA ASN A 183 -1.32 -7.28 11.12
C ASN A 183 -1.55 -8.46 10.16
N VAL A 184 -2.79 -8.91 10.08
CA VAL A 184 -3.26 -9.89 9.09
C VAL A 184 -4.26 -9.18 8.19
N VAL A 185 -3.94 -9.05 6.90
CA VAL A 185 -4.76 -8.27 5.95
C VAL A 185 -5.02 -9.08 4.69
N SER A 186 -6.29 -9.17 4.28
CA SER A 186 -6.66 -9.97 3.09
C SER A 186 -7.92 -9.50 2.39
N GLY A 187 -8.05 -9.86 1.10
CA GLY A 187 -9.24 -9.59 0.30
C GLY A 187 -9.39 -8.12 -0.12
N ILE A 188 -8.29 -7.43 -0.43
CA ILE A 188 -8.25 -6.00 -0.71
C ILE A 188 -8.14 -5.74 -2.22
N GLU A 189 -8.99 -4.85 -2.76
CA GLU A 189 -9.06 -4.58 -4.22
C GLU A 189 -7.88 -3.74 -4.75
N ASP A 190 -7.10 -3.11 -3.87
CA ASP A 190 -5.88 -2.38 -4.22
C ASP A 190 -4.71 -2.92 -3.41
N ALA A 191 -4.32 -2.35 -2.29
CA ALA A 191 -3.21 -2.85 -1.48
C ALA A 191 -3.65 -3.25 -0.06
N ALA A 192 -3.16 -4.40 0.42
CA ALA A 192 -3.39 -4.84 1.80
C ALA A 192 -2.75 -3.85 2.79
N ILE A 193 -1.50 -3.48 2.57
CA ILE A 193 -0.80 -2.41 3.29
C ILE A 193 -0.23 -1.45 2.24
N TYR A 194 -0.65 -0.19 2.30
CA TYR A 194 -0.15 0.88 1.45
C TYR A 194 0.48 1.96 2.30
N ILE A 195 1.75 2.24 2.07
CA ILE A 195 2.49 3.35 2.67
C ILE A 195 2.63 4.44 1.61
N GLY A 196 1.92 5.55 1.78
CA GLY A 196 1.87 6.61 0.77
C GLY A 196 2.50 7.93 1.23
N MET A 197 3.40 8.50 0.45
CA MET A 197 3.97 9.83 0.67
C MET A 197 4.50 10.03 2.10
N SER A 198 5.04 8.98 2.69
CA SER A 198 5.44 8.90 4.09
C SER A 198 6.95 8.76 4.23
N ASP A 199 7.48 8.99 5.44
CA ASP A 199 8.91 9.00 5.72
C ASP A 199 9.23 8.27 7.03
N ASN A 200 10.38 7.60 7.12
CA ASN A 200 10.81 6.86 8.31
C ASN A 200 9.80 5.78 8.75
N ILE A 201 9.57 4.79 7.90
CA ILE A 201 8.52 3.77 8.10
C ILE A 201 9.11 2.39 8.32
N HIS A 202 8.49 1.63 9.22
CA HIS A 202 8.81 0.23 9.44
C HIS A 202 7.57 -0.65 9.27
N VAL A 203 7.60 -1.56 8.30
CA VAL A 203 6.53 -2.51 8.01
C VAL A 203 7.05 -3.92 8.27
N ALA A 204 6.62 -4.56 9.36
CA ALA A 204 7.24 -5.81 9.77
C ALA A 204 6.23 -6.84 10.33
N TYR A 205 6.55 -8.12 10.17
CA TYR A 205 5.79 -9.25 10.74
C TYR A 205 4.31 -9.29 10.34
N ASN A 206 3.94 -8.69 9.20
CA ASN A 206 2.57 -8.74 8.71
C ASN A 206 2.34 -9.96 7.81
N GLU A 207 1.11 -10.46 7.80
CA GLU A 207 0.64 -11.45 6.82
C GLU A 207 -0.37 -10.77 5.89
N VAL A 208 -0.06 -10.74 4.58
CA VAL A 208 -0.88 -10.08 3.56
C VAL A 208 -1.15 -11.05 2.40
N PHE A 209 -2.43 -11.29 2.09
CA PHE A 209 -2.80 -12.29 1.10
C PHE A 209 -4.16 -12.04 0.44
N ASP A 210 -4.41 -12.73 -0.68
CA ASP A 210 -5.65 -12.66 -1.45
C ASP A 210 -6.06 -11.22 -1.83
N SER A 211 -5.06 -10.33 -2.04
CA SER A 211 -5.23 -8.93 -2.42
C SER A 211 -4.60 -8.67 -3.78
N VAL A 212 -4.82 -7.48 -4.36
CA VAL A 212 -4.14 -7.13 -5.60
C VAL A 212 -2.67 -6.86 -5.30
N ALA A 213 -2.35 -5.90 -4.46
CA ALA A 213 -0.99 -5.78 -3.94
C ALA A 213 -0.92 -6.20 -2.46
N GLY A 214 0.17 -6.87 -2.07
CA GLY A 214 0.40 -7.22 -0.67
C GLY A 214 0.85 -6.01 0.13
N ILE A 215 2.03 -5.48 -0.16
CA ILE A 215 2.59 -4.29 0.49
C ILE A 215 3.08 -3.32 -0.57
N GLU A 216 2.72 -2.05 -0.44
CA GLU A 216 3.16 -0.97 -1.31
C GLU A 216 3.88 0.13 -0.53
N ILE A 217 5.03 0.52 -1.04
CA ILE A 217 5.79 1.71 -0.62
C ILE A 217 5.76 2.68 -1.82
N GLU A 218 4.87 3.66 -1.77
CA GLU A 218 4.62 4.56 -2.89
C GLU A 218 4.96 6.00 -2.53
N ASN A 219 5.77 6.66 -3.36
CA ASN A 219 6.21 8.04 -3.15
C ASN A 219 6.70 8.30 -1.71
N SER A 220 7.39 7.32 -1.13
CA SER A 220 7.77 7.26 0.28
C SER A 220 9.27 6.99 0.43
N ARG A 221 9.85 7.38 1.56
CA ARG A 221 11.30 7.30 1.76
C ARG A 221 11.65 6.68 3.12
N HIS A 222 12.91 6.21 3.22
CA HIS A 222 13.45 5.64 4.44
C HIS A 222 12.51 4.57 5.04
N ALA A 223 12.21 3.53 4.25
CA ALA A 223 11.33 2.46 4.66
C ALA A 223 12.06 1.12 4.82
N VAL A 224 11.77 0.40 5.90
CA VAL A 224 12.17 -1.00 6.08
C VAL A 224 10.92 -1.88 6.00
N VAL A 225 10.93 -2.84 5.08
CA VAL A 225 9.87 -3.84 4.88
C VAL A 225 10.48 -5.20 5.14
N GLU A 226 10.24 -5.78 6.33
CA GLU A 226 10.92 -7.00 6.72
C GLU A 226 10.06 -8.01 7.47
N HIS A 227 10.45 -9.28 7.39
CA HIS A 227 9.79 -10.38 8.10
C HIS A 227 8.28 -10.52 7.81
N ASN A 228 7.81 -9.97 6.68
CA ASN A 228 6.42 -10.11 6.28
C ASN A 228 6.20 -11.40 5.47
N ASN A 229 4.97 -11.90 5.48
CA ASN A 229 4.51 -12.98 4.64
C ASN A 229 3.51 -12.43 3.61
N ALA A 230 3.99 -12.16 2.39
CA ALA A 230 3.18 -11.66 1.27
C ALA A 230 2.91 -12.81 0.29
N HIS A 231 1.70 -13.38 0.32
CA HIS A 231 1.41 -14.57 -0.47
C HIS A 231 0.02 -14.55 -1.10
N ASN A 232 -0.13 -15.25 -2.22
CA ASN A 232 -1.40 -15.37 -2.94
C ASN A 232 -2.04 -14.03 -3.35
N ASN A 233 -1.25 -12.94 -3.45
CA ASN A 233 -1.70 -11.68 -4.03
C ASN A 233 -1.53 -11.70 -5.56
N THR A 234 -1.90 -10.64 -6.26
CA THR A 234 -1.51 -10.45 -7.66
C THR A 234 -0.05 -10.04 -7.75
N GLY A 235 0.38 -9.07 -6.93
CA GLY A 235 1.77 -8.67 -6.67
C GLY A 235 2.10 -8.75 -5.18
N GLY A 236 3.33 -9.16 -4.82
CA GLY A 236 3.72 -9.37 -3.42
C GLY A 236 4.10 -8.08 -2.69
N ILE A 237 5.27 -7.51 -2.99
CA ILE A 237 5.80 -6.28 -2.39
C ILE A 237 6.22 -5.32 -3.50
N LEU A 238 5.78 -4.08 -3.42
CA LEU A 238 6.01 -3.07 -4.45
C LEU A 238 6.66 -1.82 -3.85
N ALA A 239 7.69 -1.29 -4.52
CA ALA A 239 8.29 0.01 -4.21
C ALA A 239 8.30 0.84 -5.49
N PHE A 240 7.55 1.94 -5.53
CA PHE A 240 7.38 2.67 -6.78
C PHE A 240 7.00 4.13 -6.60
N VAL A 241 7.19 4.90 -7.68
CA VAL A 241 6.71 6.28 -7.78
C VAL A 241 5.48 6.33 -8.66
N THR A 242 4.41 6.94 -8.17
CA THR A 242 3.28 7.35 -8.99
C THR A 242 3.46 8.81 -9.42
N PRO A 243 3.47 9.09 -10.72
CA PRO A 243 3.60 10.46 -11.22
C PRO A 243 2.43 11.35 -10.80
N GLY A 244 2.72 12.62 -10.51
CA GLY A 244 1.71 13.62 -10.20
C GLY A 244 1.31 13.74 -8.73
N LEU A 245 1.83 12.87 -7.85
CA LEU A 245 1.66 13.00 -6.41
C LEU A 245 2.56 14.09 -5.82
N PRO A 246 2.24 14.64 -4.62
CA PRO A 246 3.02 15.70 -3.99
C PRO A 246 4.48 15.33 -3.70
N ILE A 247 4.73 14.13 -3.19
CA ILE A 247 6.08 13.58 -3.02
C ILE A 247 6.48 12.93 -4.34
N LYS A 248 7.70 13.25 -4.82
CA LYS A 248 8.16 12.91 -6.17
C LYS A 248 9.10 11.72 -6.24
N THR A 249 9.48 11.16 -5.10
CA THR A 249 10.49 10.12 -4.99
C THR A 249 10.00 8.95 -4.14
N THR A 250 10.48 7.76 -4.47
CA THR A 250 10.56 6.60 -3.59
C THR A 250 12.02 6.22 -3.52
N GLU A 251 12.63 6.34 -2.35
CA GLU A 251 14.06 6.13 -2.18
C GLU A 251 14.41 5.61 -0.77
N ASP A 252 15.60 5.01 -0.63
CA ASP A 252 16.07 4.40 0.63
C ASP A 252 15.06 3.36 1.17
N VAL A 253 14.67 2.40 0.34
CA VAL A 253 13.74 1.32 0.72
C VAL A 253 14.48 0.01 0.86
N ILE A 254 14.44 -0.60 2.03
CA ILE A 254 15.00 -1.92 2.32
C ILE A 254 13.86 -2.95 2.37
N ILE A 255 13.86 -3.91 1.44
CA ILE A 255 12.93 -5.04 1.42
C ILE A 255 13.73 -6.30 1.77
N ARG A 256 13.62 -6.77 3.01
CA ARG A 256 14.48 -7.88 3.47
C ARG A 256 13.75 -8.93 4.29
N ASN A 257 14.29 -10.15 4.24
CA ASN A 257 13.85 -11.27 5.08
C ASN A 257 12.35 -11.57 5.01
N ASN A 258 11.68 -11.25 3.89
CA ASN A 258 10.27 -11.53 3.69
C ASN A 258 10.08 -12.90 3.01
N PHE A 259 8.90 -13.48 3.23
CA PHE A 259 8.36 -14.55 2.41
C PHE A 259 7.46 -13.93 1.34
N VAL A 260 7.81 -14.12 0.06
CA VAL A 260 7.07 -13.56 -1.08
C VAL A 260 6.65 -14.71 -1.98
N LEU A 261 5.47 -15.29 -1.69
CA LEU A 261 5.13 -16.63 -2.14
C LEU A 261 3.86 -16.67 -3.01
N ASN A 262 3.95 -17.30 -4.19
CA ASN A 262 2.78 -17.65 -5.00
C ASN A 262 1.81 -16.46 -5.28
N ASN A 263 2.32 -15.26 -5.51
CA ASN A 263 1.50 -14.08 -5.78
C ASN A 263 0.91 -14.15 -7.20
N ASN A 264 0.01 -15.11 -7.43
CA ASN A 264 -0.51 -15.50 -8.72
C ASN A 264 -2.00 -15.22 -8.90
N THR A 265 -2.65 -14.60 -7.92
CA THR A 265 -4.07 -14.25 -7.98
C THR A 265 -4.34 -13.41 -9.22
N PRO A 266 -5.34 -13.75 -10.05
CA PRO A 266 -5.71 -12.90 -11.16
C PRO A 266 -6.01 -11.48 -10.67
N ASN A 267 -5.50 -10.48 -11.40
CA ASN A 267 -5.71 -9.09 -11.01
C ASN A 267 -7.20 -8.74 -11.02
N PHE A 268 -7.72 -8.32 -9.90
CA PHE A 268 -9.11 -7.91 -9.72
C PHE A 268 -9.25 -6.44 -9.30
N GLY A 269 -8.14 -5.68 -9.37
CA GLY A 269 -8.12 -4.24 -9.10
C GLY A 269 -9.12 -3.48 -9.96
N ALA A 270 -9.64 -2.38 -9.42
CA ALA A 270 -10.64 -1.56 -10.09
C ALA A 270 -10.14 -1.13 -11.48
N PRO A 271 -10.91 -1.37 -12.56
CA PRO A 271 -10.47 -1.03 -13.92
C PRO A 271 -10.06 0.44 -14.03
N GLY A 272 -8.80 0.65 -14.39
CA GLY A 272 -8.21 1.99 -14.55
C GLY A 272 -7.53 2.53 -13.31
N SER A 273 -7.48 1.79 -12.20
CA SER A 273 -6.51 2.06 -11.15
C SER A 273 -5.10 1.66 -11.62
N ILE A 274 -4.07 2.21 -10.97
CA ILE A 274 -2.67 1.89 -11.32
C ILE A 274 -2.40 0.41 -11.08
N VAL A 275 -2.83 -0.12 -9.95
CA VAL A 275 -2.64 -1.51 -9.56
C VAL A 275 -3.34 -2.50 -10.50
N SER A 276 -4.37 -2.08 -11.25
CA SER A 276 -4.98 -2.92 -12.29
C SER A 276 -4.01 -3.28 -13.42
N GLY A 277 -2.87 -2.60 -13.51
CA GLY A 277 -1.77 -2.89 -14.43
C GLY A 277 -0.72 -3.88 -13.91
N ILE A 278 -0.77 -4.26 -12.63
CA ILE A 278 0.20 -5.20 -12.05
C ILE A 278 0.00 -6.59 -12.66
N PRO A 279 1.06 -7.20 -13.25
CA PRO A 279 0.98 -8.55 -13.78
C PRO A 279 0.80 -9.58 -12.64
N ALA A 280 -0.20 -10.44 -12.76
CA ALA A 280 -0.34 -11.55 -11.82
C ALA A 280 0.88 -12.47 -11.86
N GLY A 281 1.45 -12.77 -10.71
CA GLY A 281 2.69 -13.53 -10.59
C GLY A 281 3.93 -12.67 -10.43
N THR A 282 3.77 -11.42 -10.01
CA THR A 282 4.86 -10.53 -9.63
C THR A 282 5.23 -10.78 -8.16
N GLY A 283 6.47 -11.14 -7.88
CA GLY A 283 6.96 -11.26 -6.50
C GLY A 283 7.23 -9.89 -5.89
N ILE A 284 8.32 -9.25 -6.29
CA ILE A 284 8.69 -7.89 -5.89
C ILE A 284 8.74 -7.01 -7.15
N LEU A 285 8.15 -5.82 -7.08
CA LEU A 285 8.20 -4.81 -8.15
C LEU A 285 8.92 -3.56 -7.64
N VAL A 286 9.89 -3.10 -8.41
CA VAL A 286 10.51 -1.77 -8.26
C VAL A 286 10.23 -0.99 -9.53
N MET A 287 9.60 0.20 -9.42
CA MET A 287 9.30 1.02 -10.59
C MET A 287 9.59 2.50 -10.31
N ALA A 288 10.55 3.05 -11.03
CA ALA A 288 10.98 4.44 -10.87
C ALA A 288 11.33 4.81 -9.40
N ALA A 289 11.87 3.85 -8.67
CA ALA A 289 12.30 4.02 -7.28
C ALA A 289 13.81 3.82 -7.18
N ASP A 290 14.44 4.64 -6.38
CA ASP A 290 15.89 4.71 -6.23
C ASP A 290 16.36 4.12 -4.90
N ASP A 291 17.63 3.69 -4.87
CA ASP A 291 18.27 3.16 -3.65
C ASP A 291 17.43 2.06 -2.97
N VAL A 292 16.84 1.17 -3.77
CA VAL A 292 16.05 0.05 -3.27
C VAL A 292 16.95 -1.17 -3.06
N ILE A 293 16.98 -1.68 -1.83
CA ILE A 293 17.77 -2.86 -1.47
C ILE A 293 16.83 -4.04 -1.24
N ILE A 294 17.05 -5.13 -1.98
CA ILE A 294 16.28 -6.37 -1.88
C ILE A 294 17.20 -7.47 -1.37
N GLU A 295 17.07 -7.85 -0.09
CA GLU A 295 18.03 -8.70 0.62
C GLU A 295 17.38 -9.88 1.34
N GLY A 296 17.96 -11.07 1.24
CA GLY A 296 17.64 -12.20 2.10
C GLY A 296 16.20 -12.71 2.04
N ASN A 297 15.39 -12.27 1.06
CA ASN A 297 14.00 -12.71 0.93
C ASN A 297 13.91 -14.13 0.37
N ILE A 298 12.86 -14.84 0.75
CA ILE A 298 12.48 -16.11 0.13
C ILE A 298 11.35 -15.80 -0.88
N ILE A 299 11.69 -15.81 -2.18
CA ILE A 299 10.81 -15.45 -3.28
C ILE A 299 10.53 -16.70 -4.10
N SER A 300 9.29 -17.21 -4.05
CA SER A 300 9.00 -18.52 -4.64
C SER A 300 7.62 -18.61 -5.29
N GLY A 301 7.56 -19.30 -6.42
CA GLY A 301 6.32 -19.67 -7.06
C GLY A 301 5.55 -18.52 -7.72
N ASN A 302 6.18 -17.38 -7.95
CA ASN A 302 5.58 -16.23 -8.62
C ASN A 302 5.69 -16.43 -10.14
N LYS A 303 4.56 -16.63 -10.83
CA LYS A 303 4.54 -17.14 -12.21
C LYS A 303 5.16 -16.19 -13.24
N THR A 304 5.09 -14.87 -13.02
CA THR A 304 5.62 -13.88 -13.99
C THR A 304 7.11 -13.64 -13.77
N ALA A 305 7.52 -13.29 -12.56
CA ALA A 305 8.93 -13.15 -12.17
C ALA A 305 9.06 -13.04 -10.64
N GLY A 306 10.21 -13.38 -10.08
CA GLY A 306 10.53 -13.16 -8.69
C GLY A 306 10.70 -11.69 -8.35
N ILE A 307 11.52 -10.99 -9.14
CA ILE A 307 11.75 -9.54 -9.04
C ILE A 307 11.57 -8.92 -10.42
N ILE A 308 10.86 -7.80 -10.49
CA ILE A 308 10.75 -6.94 -11.67
C ILE A 308 11.26 -5.56 -11.28
N VAL A 309 12.21 -5.03 -12.05
CA VAL A 309 12.69 -3.64 -11.94
C VAL A 309 12.42 -2.96 -13.28
N ASN A 310 11.69 -1.85 -13.28
CA ASN A 310 11.38 -1.13 -14.51
C ASN A 310 11.23 0.38 -14.32
N ASP A 311 11.48 1.10 -15.40
CA ASP A 311 11.23 2.54 -15.48
C ASP A 311 9.76 2.84 -15.80
N HIS A 312 9.29 4.05 -15.55
CA HIS A 312 7.95 4.51 -15.96
C HIS A 312 7.68 4.35 -17.46
N SER A 313 8.69 4.42 -18.32
CA SER A 313 8.54 4.26 -19.77
C SER A 313 7.94 2.91 -20.17
N PHE A 314 7.99 1.92 -19.32
CA PHE A 314 7.37 0.59 -19.50
C PHE A 314 5.98 0.46 -18.87
N ALA A 315 5.56 1.44 -18.08
CA ALA A 315 4.22 1.54 -17.50
C ALA A 315 3.35 2.50 -18.35
N THR A 316 2.98 2.06 -19.55
CA THR A 316 2.36 2.90 -20.60
C THR A 316 0.99 3.51 -20.24
N THR A 317 0.42 3.11 -19.12
CA THR A 317 -0.84 3.65 -18.60
C THR A 317 -0.65 4.89 -17.73
N LEU A 318 0.59 5.14 -17.26
CA LEU A 318 0.92 6.28 -16.43
C LEU A 318 1.08 7.55 -17.25
N THR A 319 0.65 8.67 -16.69
CA THR A 319 0.96 10.00 -17.22
C THR A 319 2.30 10.44 -16.66
N MET A 320 3.25 10.77 -17.52
CA MET A 320 4.58 11.21 -17.09
C MET A 320 4.51 12.53 -16.33
N ASP A 321 5.34 12.64 -15.29
CA ASP A 321 5.55 13.85 -14.50
C ASP A 321 6.99 14.31 -14.66
N GLU A 322 7.20 15.54 -15.12
CA GLU A 322 8.55 16.08 -15.35
C GLU A 322 9.33 16.31 -14.04
N GLU A 323 8.62 16.37 -12.90
CA GLU A 323 9.23 16.55 -11.57
C GLU A 323 9.66 15.23 -10.92
N SER A 324 9.23 14.07 -11.45
CA SER A 324 9.60 12.75 -10.94
C SER A 324 10.66 12.10 -11.83
N ASP A 325 11.70 11.50 -11.23
CA ASP A 325 12.63 10.66 -11.98
C ASP A 325 11.89 9.41 -12.50
N PRO A 326 11.88 9.18 -13.80
CA PRO A 326 11.19 8.00 -14.35
C PRO A 326 12.01 6.71 -14.24
N ASN A 327 13.25 6.76 -13.79
CA ASN A 327 14.16 5.61 -13.81
C ASN A 327 14.16 4.89 -12.45
N SER A 328 14.58 3.63 -12.47
CA SER A 328 14.88 2.86 -11.27
C SER A 328 16.40 2.70 -11.15
N ASP A 329 17.03 3.63 -10.46
CA ASP A 329 18.49 3.67 -10.32
C ASP A 329 18.96 3.08 -8.97
N ARG A 330 20.19 2.63 -8.89
CA ARG A 330 20.82 2.14 -7.65
C ARG A 330 20.06 1.02 -6.93
N THR A 331 19.37 0.16 -7.72
CA THR A 331 18.74 -1.06 -7.15
C THR A 331 19.82 -2.08 -6.78
N MET A 332 19.76 -2.59 -5.56
CA MET A 332 20.73 -3.53 -5.02
C MET A 332 20.06 -4.87 -4.66
N ILE A 333 20.58 -5.97 -5.20
CA ILE A 333 20.01 -7.30 -5.00
C ILE A 333 21.01 -8.17 -4.26
N LEU A 334 20.72 -8.49 -2.99
CA LEU A 334 21.62 -9.13 -2.04
C LEU A 334 21.06 -10.47 -1.53
N ASP A 335 21.66 -11.56 -1.93
CA ASP A 335 21.50 -12.93 -1.34
C ASP A 335 20.05 -13.43 -1.13
N ASN A 336 19.15 -13.14 -2.06
CA ASN A 336 17.80 -13.69 -2.00
C ASN A 336 17.79 -15.18 -2.37
N VAL A 337 16.82 -15.92 -1.84
CA VAL A 337 16.52 -17.30 -2.21
C VAL A 337 15.35 -17.32 -3.19
N MET A 338 15.61 -17.71 -4.43
CA MET A 338 14.59 -17.72 -5.49
C MET A 338 14.30 -19.13 -5.99
N LEU A 339 13.02 -19.53 -5.94
CA LEU A 339 12.59 -20.88 -6.30
C LEU A 339 11.36 -20.83 -7.20
N ASN A 340 11.43 -21.47 -8.37
CA ASN A 340 10.29 -21.65 -9.28
C ASN A 340 9.56 -20.37 -9.68
N ASN A 341 10.26 -19.25 -9.86
CA ASN A 341 9.67 -18.02 -10.37
C ASN A 341 9.71 -18.01 -11.93
N GLY A 342 8.84 -17.20 -12.54
CA GLY A 342 8.85 -16.94 -13.96
C GLY A 342 8.53 -18.15 -14.85
N TYR A 343 7.71 -19.08 -14.37
CA TYR A 343 7.38 -20.30 -15.11
C TYR A 343 6.24 -20.10 -16.13
N ASP A 344 5.46 -19.03 -16.00
CA ASP A 344 4.40 -18.62 -16.92
C ASP A 344 4.34 -17.09 -17.01
N THR A 345 5.39 -16.52 -17.59
CA THR A 345 5.57 -15.07 -17.68
C THR A 345 4.58 -14.43 -18.66
N ILE A 346 4.33 -13.13 -18.49
CA ILE A 346 3.53 -12.31 -19.39
C ILE A 346 4.22 -12.12 -20.76
N PRO A 347 3.47 -11.74 -21.81
CA PRO A 347 4.04 -11.52 -23.16
C PRO A 347 5.17 -10.51 -23.19
N GLU A 348 5.11 -9.45 -22.39
CA GLU A 348 6.11 -8.39 -22.30
C GLU A 348 7.45 -8.95 -21.81
N VAL A 349 7.43 -9.72 -20.73
CA VAL A 349 8.64 -10.41 -20.22
C VAL A 349 9.16 -11.42 -21.21
N LYS A 350 8.28 -12.17 -21.90
CA LYS A 350 8.69 -13.09 -22.98
C LYS A 350 9.37 -12.35 -24.13
N ALA A 351 8.89 -11.16 -24.48
CA ALA A 351 9.50 -10.34 -25.53
C ALA A 351 10.93 -9.89 -25.14
N VAL A 352 11.13 -9.45 -23.91
CA VAL A 352 12.47 -9.09 -23.40
C VAL A 352 13.37 -10.33 -23.37
N ALA A 353 12.87 -11.47 -22.90
CA ALA A 353 13.62 -12.74 -22.89
C ALA A 353 14.14 -13.15 -24.27
N LEU A 354 13.33 -12.95 -25.31
CA LEU A 354 13.73 -13.24 -26.68
C LEU A 354 14.90 -12.37 -27.17
N THR A 355 15.03 -11.15 -26.73
CA THR A 355 16.15 -10.25 -27.10
C THR A 355 17.49 -10.76 -26.58
N GLU A 356 17.49 -11.48 -25.47
CA GLU A 356 18.69 -12.08 -24.84
C GLU A 356 18.82 -13.57 -25.10
N LEU A 357 17.96 -14.14 -25.98
CA LEU A 357 17.90 -15.60 -26.28
C LEU A 357 17.71 -16.43 -24.99
N HIS A 358 17.08 -15.84 -23.97
CA HIS A 358 16.78 -16.51 -22.70
C HIS A 358 15.60 -17.48 -22.87
N THR A 359 15.77 -18.67 -22.34
CA THR A 359 14.72 -19.71 -22.34
C THR A 359 14.58 -20.29 -20.92
N GLY A 360 13.35 -20.54 -20.49
CA GLY A 360 13.08 -21.15 -19.20
C GLY A 360 12.57 -20.17 -18.15
N LEU A 361 12.81 -20.50 -16.90
CA LEU A 361 12.34 -19.74 -15.74
C LEU A 361 13.06 -18.39 -15.62
N VAL A 362 12.39 -17.39 -15.02
CA VAL A 362 12.93 -16.05 -14.84
C VAL A 362 12.81 -15.64 -13.37
N ASP A 363 13.93 -15.43 -12.72
CA ASP A 363 13.93 -14.93 -11.35
C ASP A 363 13.89 -13.41 -11.29
N ILE A 364 14.71 -12.75 -12.12
CA ILE A 364 14.87 -11.28 -12.11
C ILE A 364 14.71 -10.76 -13.54
N VAL A 365 13.88 -9.74 -13.69
CA VAL A 365 13.71 -8.96 -14.93
C VAL A 365 14.03 -7.51 -14.63
N HIS A 366 14.90 -6.91 -15.46
CA HIS A 366 15.13 -5.47 -15.45
C HIS A 366 14.86 -4.87 -16.82
N VAL A 367 14.14 -3.76 -16.87
CA VAL A 367 13.84 -3.04 -18.11
C VAL A 367 13.94 -1.55 -17.88
N GLY A 368 14.96 -0.92 -18.44
CA GLY A 368 15.20 0.51 -18.29
C GLY A 368 16.62 0.87 -17.87
N SER A 369 16.76 1.93 -17.12
CA SER A 369 18.03 2.37 -16.55
C SER A 369 18.50 1.41 -15.46
N SER A 370 19.79 1.12 -15.45
CA SER A 370 20.41 0.31 -14.38
C SER A 370 21.56 1.08 -13.72
N ASN A 371 21.52 2.40 -13.78
CA ASN A 371 22.59 3.26 -13.31
C ASN A 371 22.86 3.05 -11.82
N GLY A 372 24.11 2.70 -11.48
CA GLY A 372 24.52 2.44 -10.09
C GLY A 372 23.95 1.15 -9.47
N SER A 373 23.18 0.35 -10.22
CA SER A 373 22.60 -0.89 -9.71
C SER A 373 23.63 -2.00 -9.61
N CYS A 374 23.48 -2.87 -8.61
CA CYS A 374 24.40 -3.98 -8.36
C CYS A 374 23.69 -5.25 -7.88
N ILE A 375 24.37 -6.37 -8.01
CA ILE A 375 23.86 -7.68 -7.59
C ILE A 375 25.02 -8.54 -7.08
N ILE A 376 24.85 -9.25 -5.96
CA ILE A 376 25.83 -10.25 -5.53
C ILE A 376 25.42 -11.64 -6.03
N ASN A 377 26.44 -12.49 -6.31
CA ASN A 377 26.21 -13.87 -6.69
C ASN A 377 25.25 -14.02 -7.90
N ARG A 378 25.33 -13.15 -8.90
CA ARG A 378 24.46 -13.13 -10.09
C ARG A 378 24.23 -14.52 -10.69
N HIS A 379 25.23 -15.39 -10.68
CA HIS A 379 25.16 -16.74 -11.24
C HIS A 379 24.14 -17.66 -10.55
N ARG A 380 23.62 -17.28 -9.39
CA ARG A 380 22.58 -18.04 -8.66
C ARG A 380 21.19 -17.80 -9.23
N TYR A 381 21.01 -16.78 -10.07
CA TYR A 381 19.70 -16.31 -10.54
C TYR A 381 19.57 -16.46 -12.06
N ARG A 382 18.35 -16.67 -12.50
CA ARG A 382 17.96 -16.64 -13.94
C ARG A 382 17.47 -15.23 -14.25
N THR A 383 18.28 -14.47 -14.95
CA THR A 383 18.12 -13.03 -15.06
C THR A 383 17.97 -12.58 -16.50
N ILE A 384 17.19 -11.52 -16.73
CA ILE A 384 17.01 -10.82 -17.99
C ILE A 384 17.19 -9.32 -17.75
N GLY A 385 17.92 -8.62 -18.64
CA GLY A 385 18.08 -7.17 -18.61
C GLY A 385 19.10 -6.63 -17.62
N ILE A 386 19.76 -7.45 -16.79
CA ILE A 386 20.71 -6.99 -15.79
C ILE A 386 22.16 -6.85 -16.28
N GLY A 387 22.36 -6.70 -17.60
CA GLY A 387 23.71 -6.56 -18.19
C GLY A 387 24.50 -5.35 -17.66
N GLY A 388 23.79 -4.30 -17.19
CA GLY A 388 24.38 -3.09 -16.62
C GLY A 388 24.69 -3.16 -15.11
N TYR A 389 24.28 -4.23 -14.43
CA TYR A 389 24.53 -4.38 -12.99
C TYR A 389 25.99 -4.68 -12.69
N ALA A 390 26.56 -3.98 -11.73
CA ALA A 390 27.87 -4.29 -11.17
C ALA A 390 27.79 -5.40 -10.08
N GLU A 391 28.91 -5.91 -9.61
CA GLU A 391 28.97 -6.64 -8.33
C GLU A 391 28.85 -5.62 -7.20
N CYS A 392 28.03 -5.90 -6.17
CA CYS A 392 27.87 -4.98 -5.05
C CYS A 392 29.12 -4.95 -4.17
N ASP A 393 29.50 -3.76 -3.70
CA ASP A 393 30.66 -3.55 -2.81
C ASP A 393 30.36 -3.94 -1.35
N PHE A 394 29.06 -4.06 -0.98
CA PHE A 394 28.63 -4.49 0.34
C PHE A 394 27.67 -5.68 0.25
N THR A 395 27.48 -6.38 1.35
CA THR A 395 26.80 -7.68 1.34
C THR A 395 25.57 -7.80 2.23
N SER A 396 25.32 -6.82 3.10
CA SER A 396 24.20 -6.86 4.03
C SER A 396 23.80 -5.47 4.53
N THR A 397 22.51 -5.31 4.82
CA THR A 397 21.91 -4.16 5.49
C THR A 397 21.81 -4.31 7.02
N ASP A 398 22.46 -5.31 7.61
CA ASP A 398 22.38 -5.61 9.05
C ASP A 398 22.74 -4.42 9.97
N SER A 399 23.51 -3.46 9.47
CA SER A 399 23.83 -2.22 10.21
C SER A 399 22.68 -1.22 10.29
N THR A 400 21.64 -1.39 9.47
CA THR A 400 20.44 -0.54 9.45
C THR A 400 19.29 -1.31 10.10
N GLU A 401 19.12 -1.17 11.41
CA GLU A 401 18.01 -1.86 12.10
C GLU A 401 16.66 -1.31 11.68
N SER A 402 16.54 0.00 11.59
CA SER A 402 15.32 0.69 11.19
C SER A 402 15.64 2.13 10.79
N TYR A 403 14.75 2.76 10.05
CA TYR A 403 14.76 4.20 9.82
C TYR A 403 13.88 4.96 10.82
N LEU A 404 13.23 4.28 11.77
CA LEU A 404 12.44 4.94 12.79
C LEU A 404 13.31 5.89 13.63
N LEU A 405 12.77 7.05 13.94
CA LEU A 405 13.45 8.09 14.70
C LEU A 405 13.38 7.77 16.19
N ALA A 406 14.48 7.51 16.82
CA ALA A 406 14.56 7.13 18.25
C ALA A 406 13.91 8.16 19.21
N GLY A 407 13.87 9.44 18.83
CA GLY A 407 13.19 10.51 19.58
C GLY A 407 11.76 10.79 19.10
N GLY A 408 11.29 10.06 18.10
CA GLY A 408 10.07 10.39 17.36
C GLY A 408 10.24 11.57 16.41
N ALA A 409 9.28 11.73 15.51
CA ALA A 409 9.14 12.93 14.68
C ALA A 409 8.45 14.03 15.50
N GLU A 410 8.75 15.28 15.21
CA GLU A 410 8.01 16.40 15.79
C GLU A 410 6.51 16.27 15.45
N PRO A 411 5.61 16.50 16.40
CA PRO A 411 4.18 16.47 16.15
C PRO A 411 3.81 17.45 15.03
N ARG A 412 3.04 16.99 14.06
CA ARG A 412 2.55 17.85 13.00
C ARG A 412 1.44 18.74 13.54
N VAL A 413 1.61 20.05 13.43
CA VAL A 413 0.61 21.04 13.82
C VAL A 413 -0.18 21.45 12.57
N ILE A 414 -1.49 21.27 12.62
CA ILE A 414 -2.41 21.66 11.55
C ILE A 414 -3.07 22.98 11.93
N HIS A 415 -2.70 24.06 11.23
CA HIS A 415 -3.37 25.36 11.40
C HIS A 415 -4.67 25.38 10.59
N SER A 416 -5.65 26.16 11.05
CA SER A 416 -6.94 26.30 10.34
C SER A 416 -6.80 26.80 8.90
N SER A 417 -5.77 27.60 8.60
CA SER A 417 -5.43 28.07 7.26
C SER A 417 -4.90 26.95 6.33
N GLU A 418 -4.38 25.88 6.91
CA GLU A 418 -3.79 24.72 6.17
C GLU A 418 -4.77 23.55 6.09
N ARG A 419 -5.91 23.64 6.78
CA ARG A 419 -6.89 22.54 6.87
C ARG A 419 -7.30 22.02 5.49
N GLY A 420 -7.56 22.92 4.53
CA GLY A 420 -7.93 22.53 3.18
C GLY A 420 -6.82 21.81 2.44
N GLU A 421 -5.59 22.28 2.56
CA GLU A 421 -4.41 21.65 1.97
C GLU A 421 -4.17 20.25 2.55
N ILE A 422 -4.18 20.14 3.87
CA ILE A 422 -3.91 18.87 4.55
C ILE A 422 -4.99 17.84 4.26
N ALA A 423 -6.27 18.25 4.30
CA ALA A 423 -7.36 17.37 3.92
C ALA A 423 -7.28 16.96 2.43
N TYR A 424 -6.87 17.86 1.54
CA TYR A 424 -6.60 17.53 0.15
C TYR A 424 -5.47 16.51 0.03
N MET A 425 -4.34 16.77 0.66
CA MET A 425 -3.19 15.86 0.61
C MET A 425 -3.48 14.52 1.27
N GLY A 426 -4.13 14.50 2.44
CA GLY A 426 -4.43 13.28 3.16
C GLY A 426 -5.55 12.43 2.56
N VAL A 427 -6.58 13.06 1.99
CA VAL A 427 -7.81 12.36 1.56
C VAL A 427 -7.92 12.23 0.05
N CYS A 428 -7.47 13.26 -0.71
CA CYS A 428 -7.80 13.32 -2.13
C CYS A 428 -6.68 12.84 -3.04
N THR A 429 -5.39 13.06 -2.68
CA THR A 429 -4.25 12.82 -3.56
C THR A 429 -3.99 11.34 -3.84
N GLY A 430 -4.36 10.43 -2.95
CA GLY A 430 -4.26 9.01 -3.20
C GLY A 430 -5.12 8.52 -4.39
N CYS A 431 -6.19 9.29 -4.74
CA CYS A 431 -7.07 8.98 -5.85
C CYS A 431 -7.03 10.01 -6.98
N HIS A 432 -6.61 11.25 -6.73
CA HIS A 432 -6.66 12.36 -7.68
C HIS A 432 -5.31 13.08 -7.79
N SER A 433 -4.58 12.86 -8.87
CA SER A 433 -3.42 13.69 -9.18
C SER A 433 -3.85 15.01 -9.85
N TYR A 434 -2.94 15.98 -9.91
CA TYR A 434 -3.27 17.29 -10.50
C TYR A 434 -3.61 17.18 -11.99
N ARG A 435 -2.74 16.59 -12.81
CA ARG A 435 -2.90 16.46 -14.28
C ARG A 435 -3.17 15.06 -14.77
N GLY A 436 -2.62 14.09 -14.13
CA GLY A 436 -2.71 12.69 -14.54
C GLY A 436 -4.00 12.02 -14.11
N ARG A 437 -4.23 10.81 -14.61
CA ARG A 437 -5.25 9.92 -14.10
C ARG A 437 -4.60 9.01 -13.05
N LEU A 438 -5.18 8.98 -11.87
CA LEU A 438 -4.97 7.92 -10.89
C LEU A 438 -6.21 7.01 -10.84
N ILE A 439 -6.72 6.73 -9.68
CA ILE A 439 -8.01 6.02 -9.49
C ILE A 439 -9.16 6.89 -10.01
N GLY A 440 -9.17 8.17 -9.65
CA GLY A 440 -10.15 9.17 -10.08
C GLY A 440 -9.70 10.07 -11.25
N PRO A 441 -10.56 11.00 -11.68
CA PRO A 441 -10.17 12.03 -12.64
C PRO A 441 -9.14 13.00 -12.05
N SER A 442 -8.35 13.65 -12.92
CA SER A 442 -7.41 14.68 -12.49
C SER A 442 -8.11 15.89 -11.86
N VAL A 443 -7.41 16.60 -10.98
CA VAL A 443 -7.90 17.82 -10.33
C VAL A 443 -8.29 18.88 -11.37
N GLU A 444 -7.53 19.03 -12.47
CA GLU A 444 -7.90 19.95 -13.57
C GLU A 444 -9.31 19.67 -14.14
N ILE A 445 -9.69 18.39 -14.24
CA ILE A 445 -11.04 18.02 -14.67
C ILE A 445 -12.07 18.39 -13.59
N ILE A 446 -11.77 18.18 -12.33
CA ILE A 446 -12.65 18.53 -11.20
C ILE A 446 -12.82 20.05 -11.15
N GLN A 447 -11.75 20.83 -11.28
CA GLN A 447 -11.78 22.28 -11.36
C GLN A 447 -12.66 22.78 -12.51
N ALA A 448 -12.53 22.18 -13.69
CA ALA A 448 -13.36 22.54 -14.84
C ALA A 448 -14.86 22.22 -14.63
N MET A 449 -15.15 21.14 -13.89
CA MET A 449 -16.54 20.73 -13.60
C MET A 449 -17.22 21.57 -12.53
N TYR A 450 -16.46 22.08 -11.57
CA TYR A 450 -16.97 22.78 -10.39
C TYR A 450 -16.44 24.23 -10.29
N ALA A 451 -15.99 24.83 -11.39
CA ALA A 451 -15.45 26.19 -11.41
C ALA A 451 -16.37 27.19 -10.69
N GLY A 452 -15.85 27.81 -9.61
CA GLY A 452 -16.59 28.79 -8.82
C GLY A 452 -17.77 28.21 -8.00
N ASN A 453 -17.83 26.89 -7.82
CA ASN A 453 -18.92 26.21 -7.11
C ASN A 453 -18.37 25.18 -6.09
N PRO A 454 -17.69 25.62 -5.02
CA PRO A 454 -17.18 24.71 -3.99
C PRO A 454 -18.32 23.96 -3.26
N GLU A 455 -19.49 24.59 -3.07
CA GLU A 455 -20.66 23.96 -2.45
C GLU A 455 -21.12 22.73 -3.24
N GLY A 456 -21.16 22.82 -4.58
CA GLY A 456 -21.52 21.69 -5.44
C GLY A 456 -20.48 20.57 -5.40
N LEU A 457 -19.21 20.90 -5.17
CA LEU A 457 -18.18 19.89 -4.93
C LEU A 457 -18.38 19.23 -3.57
N VAL A 458 -18.70 19.98 -2.51
CA VAL A 458 -19.03 19.44 -1.18
C VAL A 458 -20.23 18.50 -1.25
N GLU A 459 -21.31 18.89 -1.94
CA GLU A 459 -22.47 17.99 -2.14
C GLU A 459 -22.05 16.68 -2.82
N TYR A 460 -21.15 16.76 -3.82
CA TYR A 460 -20.69 15.57 -4.52
C TYR A 460 -19.82 14.67 -3.65
N ILE A 461 -18.86 15.20 -2.88
CA ILE A 461 -18.00 14.40 -2.02
C ILE A 461 -18.75 13.73 -0.86
N ASN A 462 -19.89 14.31 -0.44
CA ASN A 462 -20.78 13.73 0.57
C ASN A 462 -21.62 12.56 0.04
N ALA A 463 -22.08 12.67 -1.21
CA ALA A 463 -22.94 11.67 -1.82
C ALA A 463 -22.54 11.45 -3.30
N PRO A 464 -21.35 10.90 -3.55
CA PRO A 464 -20.85 10.75 -4.90
C PRO A 464 -21.68 9.78 -5.72
N VAL A 465 -21.98 10.18 -6.95
CA VAL A 465 -22.63 9.33 -7.95
C VAL A 465 -21.66 9.05 -9.09
N LYS A 466 -21.63 7.83 -9.59
CA LYS A 466 -20.79 7.46 -10.72
C LYS A 466 -21.19 8.24 -11.97
N LYS A 467 -20.36 9.18 -12.43
CA LYS A 467 -20.62 10.03 -13.59
C LYS A 467 -20.05 9.47 -14.90
N ARG A 468 -19.08 8.58 -14.84
CA ARG A 468 -18.40 8.01 -16.01
C ARG A 468 -18.09 6.53 -15.78
N ASP A 469 -18.28 5.71 -16.81
CA ASP A 469 -18.08 4.26 -16.71
C ASP A 469 -16.61 3.84 -16.60
N ASN A 470 -15.70 4.70 -17.07
CA ASN A 470 -14.27 4.44 -17.07
C ASN A 470 -13.56 4.78 -15.76
N PHE A 471 -14.28 5.21 -14.72
CA PHE A 471 -13.75 5.41 -13.38
C PHE A 471 -14.51 4.53 -12.38
N PRO A 472 -13.85 4.02 -11.31
CA PRO A 472 -14.55 3.37 -10.22
C PRO A 472 -15.50 4.35 -9.51
N PRO A 473 -16.48 3.86 -8.71
CA PRO A 473 -17.26 4.71 -7.84
C PRO A 473 -16.36 5.42 -6.83
N MET A 474 -16.49 6.73 -6.68
CA MET A 474 -15.81 7.47 -5.63
C MET A 474 -16.47 7.14 -4.28
N PRO A 475 -15.71 6.83 -3.23
CA PRO A 475 -16.24 6.71 -1.87
C PRO A 475 -16.76 8.07 -1.35
N ALA A 476 -17.80 8.05 -0.51
CA ALA A 476 -18.29 9.26 0.14
C ALA A 476 -17.33 9.71 1.25
N GLN A 477 -17.08 11.01 1.35
CA GLN A 477 -16.21 11.62 2.35
C GLN A 477 -17.04 12.38 3.42
N ASN A 478 -18.19 11.83 3.79
CA ASN A 478 -19.16 12.44 4.69
C ASN A 478 -18.80 12.35 6.18
N TYR A 479 -17.67 11.72 6.50
CA TYR A 479 -17.08 11.69 7.84
C TYR A 479 -16.26 12.96 8.17
N LEU A 480 -15.85 13.71 7.16
CA LEU A 480 -15.21 15.00 7.36
C LEU A 480 -16.27 16.01 7.86
N ASP A 481 -15.91 16.82 8.85
CA ASP A 481 -16.78 17.90 9.31
C ASP A 481 -17.02 18.95 8.21
N ALA A 482 -18.10 19.72 8.33
CA ALA A 482 -18.53 20.66 7.28
C ALA A 482 -17.48 21.76 6.99
N GLU A 483 -16.70 22.16 7.97
CA GLU A 483 -15.62 23.15 7.80
C GLU A 483 -14.47 22.56 6.97
N THR A 484 -14.06 21.35 7.29
CA THR A 484 -13.00 20.63 6.55
C THR A 484 -13.44 20.32 5.11
N GLN A 485 -14.69 19.90 4.90
CA GLN A 485 -15.23 19.67 3.55
C GLN A 485 -15.21 20.93 2.68
N MET A 486 -15.62 22.06 3.25
CA MET A 486 -15.58 23.33 2.53
C MET A 486 -14.15 23.81 2.28
N ALA A 487 -13.26 23.65 3.26
CA ALA A 487 -11.85 24.01 3.12
C ALA A 487 -11.17 23.20 2.02
N VAL A 488 -11.36 21.88 1.97
CA VAL A 488 -10.75 21.03 0.94
C VAL A 488 -11.31 21.27 -0.45
N ALA A 489 -12.62 21.50 -0.57
CA ALA A 489 -13.24 21.85 -1.85
C ALA A 489 -12.70 23.18 -2.38
N THR A 490 -12.61 24.20 -1.51
CA THR A 490 -12.06 25.51 -1.85
C THR A 490 -10.59 25.42 -2.27
N TYR A 491 -9.77 24.69 -1.49
CA TYR A 491 -8.36 24.48 -1.79
C TYR A 491 -8.18 23.78 -3.13
N MET A 492 -8.87 22.66 -3.35
CA MET A 492 -8.79 21.89 -4.61
C MET A 492 -9.15 22.74 -5.84
N LEU A 493 -10.19 23.60 -5.73
CA LEU A 493 -10.61 24.46 -6.84
C LEU A 493 -9.66 25.63 -7.08
N ALA A 494 -8.89 26.05 -6.08
CA ALA A 494 -7.92 27.14 -6.17
C ALA A 494 -6.47 26.67 -6.46
N LEU A 495 -6.22 25.36 -6.46
CA LEU A 495 -4.90 24.80 -6.66
C LEU A 495 -4.36 25.18 -8.05
N GLU A 496 -3.19 25.83 -8.10
CA GLU A 496 -2.47 26.19 -9.32
C GLU A 496 -1.16 25.37 -9.38
N LYS A 497 -0.84 24.83 -10.55
CA LYS A 497 0.46 24.20 -10.87
C LYS A 497 0.98 24.66 -12.22
#